data_fbbd024ba7fbcc0f6fd7c8a8aedca1f3
#
_entry.id   fbbd024ba7fbcc0f6fd7c8a8aedca1f3
#
_cell.length_a   1.000
_cell.length_b   1.000
_cell.length_c   1.000
_cell.angle_alpha   90.00
_cell.angle_beta   90.00
_cell.angle_gamma   90.00
#
_symmetry.space_group_name_H-M   'P 1'
#
loop_
_entity.id
_entity.type
_entity.pdbx_description
1 polymer ?
#
loop_
_entity_poly.entity_id
_entity_poly.type
_entity_poly.pdbx_seq_one_letter_code
_entity_poly.pdbx_strand_id
1 'polypeptide(L)'
;MSDSKPSASETWPSQELIDSWLGQFHFEITEQPVLVPGDDPDAQESAGKFRDVLGRFCTGVTVVTSTSGGEPVGMTCQSFSSVSLDPPLVLFCPAKGSGAWPLIQRAGYFCVNLLAHGQLELSKAFAAKGTDKFAGVTWRPSATGAPLLDGVLGWVDCTIYAVHEAGDHYVVIGRVMDLGVEEAPHPLLFYRGAYARTEA
;
A
#
# COMPACT_ATOMS: atom_id res chain seq x y z
N MET A 1 18.31 13.74 43.72
CA MET A 1 18.08 12.42 43.08
C MET A 1 17.27 12.67 41.82
N SER A 2 17.93 12.57 40.70
CA SER A 2 17.36 12.88 39.39
C SER A 2 16.92 11.55 38.77
N ASP A 3 15.60 11.32 38.71
CA ASP A 3 15.02 10.20 37.97
C ASP A 3 15.10 10.51 36.47
N SER A 4 16.14 10.02 35.84
CA SER A 4 16.22 10.00 34.38
C SER A 4 15.31 8.87 33.85
N LYS A 5 14.21 9.23 33.14
CA LYS A 5 13.44 8.27 32.37
C LYS A 5 14.35 7.59 31.33
N PRO A 6 14.30 6.27 31.17
CA PRO A 6 15.06 5.58 30.12
C PRO A 6 14.64 6.09 28.73
N SER A 7 15.62 6.28 27.83
CA SER A 7 15.37 6.70 26.47
C SER A 7 14.62 5.61 25.70
N ALA A 8 13.77 5.97 24.76
CA ALA A 8 12.96 5.05 23.95
C ALA A 8 13.77 4.01 23.15
N SER A 9 15.10 4.13 23.12
CA SER A 9 16.00 3.17 22.48
C SER A 9 16.34 1.94 23.33
N GLU A 10 16.04 1.95 24.64
CA GLU A 10 16.41 0.86 25.56
C GLU A 10 15.28 -0.16 25.83
N THR A 11 14.07 0.07 25.29
CA THR A 11 12.90 -0.79 25.54
C THR A 11 12.57 -1.77 24.41
N TRP A 12 13.30 -1.75 23.31
CA TRP A 12 13.10 -2.67 22.19
C TRP A 12 14.00 -3.88 22.31
N PRO A 13 13.48 -5.10 22.03
CA PRO A 13 14.35 -6.26 21.94
C PRO A 13 15.41 -6.02 20.86
N SER A 14 16.67 -6.35 21.16
CA SER A 14 17.76 -6.29 20.18
C SER A 14 17.47 -7.24 19.00
N GLN A 15 18.09 -7.00 17.84
CA GLN A 15 17.95 -7.89 16.68
C GLN A 15 18.31 -9.34 17.06
N GLU A 16 19.33 -9.56 17.91
CA GLU A 16 19.71 -10.87 18.43
C GLU A 16 18.58 -11.54 19.23
N LEU A 17 17.81 -10.76 20.00
CA LEU A 17 16.68 -11.29 20.75
C LEU A 17 15.52 -11.65 19.82
N ILE A 18 15.26 -10.84 18.81
CA ILE A 18 14.26 -11.13 17.75
C ILE A 18 14.65 -12.41 17.02
N ASP A 19 15.89 -12.55 16.61
CA ASP A 19 16.41 -13.74 15.92
C ASP A 19 16.35 -15.00 16.81
N SER A 20 16.52 -14.83 18.14
CA SER A 20 16.38 -15.94 19.09
C SER A 20 14.94 -16.40 19.28
N TRP A 21 13.95 -15.51 19.13
CA TRP A 21 12.53 -15.84 19.25
C TRP A 21 11.95 -16.44 17.96
N LEU A 22 12.40 -15.93 16.81
CA LEU A 22 11.92 -16.38 15.51
C LEU A 22 12.69 -17.60 14.98
N GLY A 23 13.82 -17.97 15.60
CA GLY A 23 14.75 -18.96 15.07
C GLY A 23 15.45 -18.43 13.82
N GLN A 24 16.54 -19.06 13.41
CA GLN A 24 17.14 -18.80 12.09
C GLN A 24 16.26 -19.47 11.03
N PHE A 25 15.24 -18.79 10.56
CA PHE A 25 14.53 -19.19 9.36
C PHE A 25 15.41 -18.81 8.17
N HIS A 26 16.21 -19.75 7.71
CA HIS A 26 16.75 -19.70 6.36
C HIS A 26 15.57 -19.94 5.41
N PHE A 27 14.92 -18.87 4.97
CA PHE A 27 14.10 -18.96 3.78
C PHE A 27 15.07 -19.17 2.62
N GLU A 28 15.23 -20.41 2.17
CA GLU A 28 15.69 -20.64 0.81
C GLU A 28 14.62 -20.00 -0.09
N ILE A 29 14.91 -18.81 -0.59
CA ILE A 29 14.19 -18.26 -1.71
C ILE A 29 14.53 -19.15 -2.88
N THR A 30 13.75 -20.21 -3.06
CA THR A 30 13.76 -20.95 -4.31
C THR A 30 13.29 -19.92 -5.33
N GLU A 31 14.18 -19.50 -6.23
CA GLU A 31 13.81 -18.73 -7.42
C GLU A 31 12.83 -19.58 -8.22
N GLN A 32 11.55 -19.53 -7.83
CA GLN A 32 10.51 -20.05 -8.69
C GLN A 32 10.42 -19.05 -9.85
N PRO A 33 10.51 -19.52 -11.10
CA PRO A 33 10.30 -18.66 -12.24
C PRO A 33 8.96 -17.96 -12.04
N VAL A 34 8.97 -16.63 -12.10
CA VAL A 34 7.73 -15.83 -12.08
C VAL A 34 6.96 -16.30 -13.31
N LEU A 35 5.93 -17.12 -13.09
CA LEU A 35 4.97 -17.48 -14.12
C LEU A 35 4.14 -16.24 -14.42
N VAL A 36 4.72 -15.33 -15.20
CA VAL A 36 3.92 -14.32 -15.90
C VAL A 36 3.07 -15.13 -16.87
N PRO A 37 1.74 -15.02 -16.82
CA PRO A 37 0.88 -15.66 -17.82
C PRO A 37 1.31 -15.15 -19.20
N GLY A 38 2.16 -15.94 -19.87
CA GLY A 38 2.54 -15.73 -21.23
C GLY A 38 1.42 -16.20 -22.16
N ASP A 39 1.75 -16.55 -23.39
CA ASP A 39 0.79 -17.07 -24.37
C ASP A 39 0.36 -18.53 -24.09
N ASP A 40 0.69 -19.08 -22.91
CA ASP A 40 0.25 -20.41 -22.47
C ASP A 40 -1.24 -20.38 -22.08
N PRO A 41 -2.14 -21.08 -22.81
CA PRO A 41 -3.55 -21.11 -22.54
C PRO A 41 -3.91 -21.62 -21.13
N ASP A 42 -3.17 -22.59 -20.60
CA ASP A 42 -3.43 -23.18 -19.29
C ASP A 42 -3.06 -22.20 -18.17
N ALA A 43 -1.99 -21.41 -18.36
CA ALA A 43 -1.61 -20.36 -17.44
C ALA A 43 -2.64 -19.20 -17.45
N GLN A 44 -3.18 -18.87 -18.62
CA GLN A 44 -4.22 -17.84 -18.75
C GLN A 44 -5.54 -18.29 -18.11
N GLU A 45 -5.95 -19.54 -18.27
CA GLU A 45 -7.15 -20.10 -17.64
C GLU A 45 -7.00 -20.09 -16.10
N SER A 46 -5.85 -20.54 -15.61
CA SER A 46 -5.52 -20.53 -14.18
C SER A 46 -5.55 -19.13 -13.58
N ALA A 47 -4.97 -18.14 -14.25
CA ALA A 47 -4.99 -16.75 -13.85
C ALA A 47 -6.43 -16.17 -13.90
N GLY A 48 -7.24 -16.57 -14.87
CA GLY A 48 -8.65 -16.21 -14.98
C GLY A 48 -9.46 -16.72 -13.78
N LYS A 49 -9.32 -18.00 -13.46
CA LYS A 49 -9.96 -18.64 -12.30
C LYS A 49 -9.53 -17.99 -10.98
N PHE A 50 -8.24 -17.69 -10.82
CA PHE A 50 -7.72 -16.99 -9.65
C PHE A 50 -8.39 -15.62 -9.48
N ARG A 51 -8.48 -14.82 -10.53
CA ARG A 51 -9.13 -13.50 -10.49
C ARG A 51 -10.62 -13.59 -10.19
N ASP A 52 -11.33 -14.61 -10.75
CA ASP A 52 -12.77 -14.78 -10.48
C ASP A 52 -13.02 -15.14 -9.00
N VAL A 53 -12.20 -16.01 -8.44
CA VAL A 53 -12.32 -16.38 -7.02
C VAL A 53 -11.98 -15.22 -6.10
N LEU A 54 -10.80 -14.57 -6.29
CA LEU A 54 -10.36 -13.47 -5.43
C LEU A 54 -11.19 -12.21 -5.64
N GLY A 55 -11.74 -12.01 -6.83
CA GLY A 55 -12.67 -10.92 -7.11
C GLY A 55 -13.97 -10.97 -6.29
N ARG A 56 -14.30 -12.12 -5.70
CA ARG A 56 -15.46 -12.25 -4.77
C ARG A 56 -15.17 -11.70 -3.38
N PHE A 57 -13.93 -11.42 -3.06
CA PHE A 57 -13.55 -10.70 -1.87
C PHE A 57 -13.65 -9.18 -2.14
N CYS A 58 -14.66 -8.53 -1.58
CA CYS A 58 -14.88 -7.09 -1.71
C CYS A 58 -13.77 -6.34 -0.99
N THR A 59 -13.14 -5.39 -1.67
CA THR A 59 -12.09 -4.53 -1.10
C THR A 59 -12.48 -3.08 -1.15
N GLY A 60 -11.90 -2.26 -0.26
CA GLY A 60 -11.80 -0.84 -0.45
C GLY A 60 -10.85 -0.51 -1.61
N VAL A 61 -10.88 0.73 -2.06
CA VAL A 61 -9.94 1.27 -3.05
C VAL A 61 -9.11 2.37 -2.40
N THR A 62 -7.80 2.32 -2.60
CA THR A 62 -6.88 3.31 -2.07
C THR A 62 -6.05 3.93 -3.19
N VAL A 63 -5.54 5.13 -2.95
CA VAL A 63 -4.44 5.72 -3.72
C VAL A 63 -3.24 5.87 -2.80
N VAL A 64 -2.15 5.21 -3.15
CA VAL A 64 -0.86 5.35 -2.47
C VAL A 64 -0.08 6.46 -3.14
N THR A 65 0.31 7.47 -2.38
CA THR A 65 0.99 8.68 -2.85
C THR A 65 2.34 8.87 -2.18
N SER A 66 3.25 9.55 -2.85
CA SER A 66 4.55 10.00 -2.33
C SER A 66 5.04 11.20 -3.14
N THR A 67 6.26 11.65 -2.88
CA THR A 67 6.95 12.65 -3.71
C THR A 67 8.29 12.10 -4.18
N SER A 68 8.70 12.46 -5.39
CA SER A 68 9.99 12.07 -5.94
C SER A 68 10.59 13.26 -6.72
N GLY A 69 11.75 13.74 -6.28
CA GLY A 69 12.37 14.94 -6.88
C GLY A 69 11.54 16.21 -6.72
N GLY A 70 10.66 16.28 -5.70
CA GLY A 70 9.75 17.41 -5.47
C GLY A 70 8.41 17.28 -6.20
N GLU A 71 8.25 16.30 -7.10
CA GLU A 71 7.02 16.07 -7.86
C GLU A 71 6.15 14.99 -7.18
N PRO A 72 4.81 15.15 -7.14
CA PRO A 72 3.93 14.16 -6.57
C PRO A 72 3.82 12.93 -7.46
N VAL A 73 3.82 11.76 -6.83
CA VAL A 73 3.68 10.47 -7.52
C VAL A 73 2.62 9.62 -6.81
N GLY A 74 1.96 8.73 -7.54
CA GLY A 74 0.95 7.87 -6.91
C GLY A 74 0.44 6.76 -7.81
N MET A 75 -0.29 5.84 -7.19
CA MET A 75 -0.91 4.70 -7.83
C MET A 75 -2.15 4.22 -7.07
N THR A 76 -3.15 3.73 -7.81
CA THR A 76 -4.30 3.04 -7.22
C THR A 76 -3.89 1.66 -6.73
N CYS A 77 -4.38 1.28 -5.56
CA CYS A 77 -4.10 0.00 -4.93
C CYS A 77 -5.33 -0.53 -4.20
N GLN A 78 -5.55 -1.86 -4.27
CA GLN A 78 -6.63 -2.57 -3.56
C GLN A 78 -6.09 -3.50 -2.47
N SER A 79 -4.81 -3.83 -2.52
CA SER A 79 -4.16 -4.80 -1.63
C SER A 79 -3.76 -4.22 -0.27
N PHE A 80 -4.40 -3.12 0.15
CA PHE A 80 -4.13 -2.48 1.44
C PHE A 80 -4.75 -3.26 2.59
N SER A 81 -3.96 -3.45 3.67
CA SER A 81 -4.42 -4.08 4.91
C SER A 81 -3.64 -3.59 6.13
N SER A 82 -4.28 -3.66 7.31
CA SER A 82 -3.59 -3.54 8.59
C SER A 82 -2.76 -4.81 8.88
N VAL A 83 -1.62 -4.67 9.57
CA VAL A 83 -0.71 -5.78 9.91
C VAL A 83 -0.54 -5.89 11.41
N SER A 84 -0.25 -4.77 12.10
CA SER A 84 0.06 -4.76 13.53
C SER A 84 -0.42 -3.48 14.18
N LEU A 85 -0.77 -3.57 15.47
CA LEU A 85 -1.11 -2.41 16.29
C LEU A 85 0.08 -1.90 17.10
N ASP A 86 1.03 -2.77 17.44
CA ASP A 86 2.24 -2.42 18.19
C ASP A 86 3.46 -3.19 17.65
N PRO A 87 4.37 -2.52 16.92
CA PRO A 87 4.20 -1.18 16.35
C PRO A 87 3.07 -1.12 15.33
N PRO A 88 2.47 0.05 15.08
CA PRO A 88 1.40 0.16 14.09
C PRO A 88 1.96 0.00 12.67
N LEU A 89 1.57 -1.08 12.00
CA LEU A 89 2.01 -1.45 10.66
C LEU A 89 0.83 -1.69 9.73
N VAL A 90 1.03 -1.32 8.47
CA VAL A 90 0.12 -1.60 7.35
C VAL A 90 0.89 -2.24 6.21
N LEU A 91 0.19 -2.85 5.25
CA LEU A 91 0.80 -3.34 4.02
C LEU A 91 0.02 -2.92 2.78
N PHE A 92 0.73 -2.90 1.64
CA PHE A 92 0.15 -2.89 0.30
C PHE A 92 1.07 -3.64 -0.68
N CYS A 93 0.52 -4.08 -1.82
CA CYS A 93 1.27 -4.89 -2.78
C CYS A 93 1.32 -4.20 -4.16
N PRO A 94 2.38 -3.45 -4.48
CA PRO A 94 2.58 -2.88 -5.81
C PRO A 94 3.10 -3.95 -6.78
N ALA A 95 2.62 -3.93 -8.02
CA ALA A 95 3.17 -4.78 -9.08
C ALA A 95 4.61 -4.38 -9.44
N LYS A 96 5.48 -5.34 -9.76
CA LYS A 96 6.85 -5.08 -10.22
C LYS A 96 6.91 -4.22 -11.48
N GLY A 97 5.89 -4.28 -12.33
CA GLY A 97 5.73 -3.43 -13.51
C GLY A 97 5.15 -2.02 -13.26
N SER A 98 4.96 -1.61 -11.99
CA SER A 98 4.44 -0.28 -11.66
C SER A 98 5.50 0.79 -11.91
N GLY A 99 5.17 1.84 -12.70
CA GLY A 99 6.05 3.00 -12.87
C GLY A 99 6.14 3.91 -11.65
N ALA A 100 5.14 3.90 -10.77
CA ALA A 100 5.12 4.72 -9.55
C ALA A 100 5.91 4.08 -8.40
N TRP A 101 5.91 2.75 -8.31
CA TRP A 101 6.54 2.05 -7.18
C TRP A 101 8.03 2.37 -6.99
N PRO A 102 8.90 2.35 -8.00
CA PRO A 102 10.32 2.67 -7.82
C PRO A 102 10.54 4.10 -7.31
N LEU A 103 9.65 5.04 -7.64
CA LEU A 103 9.70 6.41 -7.17
C LEU A 103 9.30 6.51 -5.70
N ILE A 104 8.22 5.83 -5.29
CA ILE A 104 7.75 5.72 -3.91
C ILE A 104 8.82 5.03 -3.04
N GLN A 105 9.39 3.94 -3.53
CA GLN A 105 10.45 3.20 -2.82
C GLN A 105 11.68 4.08 -2.57
N ARG A 106 12.09 4.86 -3.57
CA ARG A 106 13.23 5.79 -3.44
C ARG A 106 12.96 6.90 -2.44
N ALA A 107 11.72 7.38 -2.35
CA ALA A 107 11.32 8.38 -1.37
C ALA A 107 11.40 7.85 0.07
N GLY A 108 11.14 6.56 0.29
CA GLY A 108 11.19 5.93 1.61
C GLY A 108 9.94 6.16 2.47
N TYR A 109 8.93 6.86 1.97
CA TYR A 109 7.68 7.15 2.66
C TYR A 109 6.51 7.20 1.68
N PHE A 110 5.30 7.11 2.19
CA PHE A 110 4.06 7.16 1.41
C PHE A 110 2.85 7.50 2.27
N CYS A 111 1.81 8.02 1.65
CA CYS A 111 0.50 8.17 2.27
C CYS A 111 -0.51 7.27 1.56
N VAL A 112 -1.28 6.49 2.31
CA VAL A 112 -2.41 5.72 1.81
C VAL A 112 -3.67 6.55 1.98
N ASN A 113 -4.29 6.91 0.86
CA ASN A 113 -5.54 7.68 0.80
C ASN A 113 -6.71 6.71 0.58
N LEU A 114 -7.62 6.59 1.56
CA LEU A 114 -8.80 5.72 1.48
C LEU A 114 -9.89 6.43 0.69
N LEU A 115 -10.19 5.95 -0.52
CA LEU A 115 -11.08 6.67 -1.43
C LEU A 115 -12.55 6.62 -1.03
N ALA A 116 -13.20 7.77 -1.09
CA ALA A 116 -14.64 7.90 -0.98
C ALA A 116 -15.34 7.49 -2.30
N HIS A 117 -16.63 7.12 -2.19
CA HIS A 117 -17.44 6.69 -3.33
C HIS A 117 -17.42 7.66 -4.53
N GLY A 118 -17.43 8.97 -4.28
CA GLY A 118 -17.39 10.00 -5.33
C GLY A 118 -16.06 10.09 -6.08
N GLN A 119 -15.02 9.36 -5.67
CA GLN A 119 -13.66 9.45 -6.21
C GLN A 119 -13.33 8.36 -7.25
N LEU A 120 -14.35 7.84 -7.95
CA LEU A 120 -14.18 6.83 -9.00
C LEU A 120 -13.22 7.28 -10.11
N GLU A 121 -13.39 8.49 -10.63
CA GLU A 121 -12.55 9.01 -11.71
C GLU A 121 -11.11 9.27 -11.23
N LEU A 122 -10.94 9.69 -9.97
CA LEU A 122 -9.63 9.79 -9.34
C LEU A 122 -8.93 8.42 -9.30
N SER A 123 -9.64 7.37 -8.86
CA SER A 123 -9.12 6.00 -8.86
C SER A 123 -8.64 5.57 -10.25
N LYS A 124 -9.42 5.81 -11.28
CA LYS A 124 -9.07 5.49 -12.68
C LYS A 124 -7.84 6.26 -13.17
N ALA A 125 -7.75 7.55 -12.85
CA ALA A 125 -6.61 8.39 -13.23
C ALA A 125 -5.31 7.87 -12.61
N PHE A 126 -5.34 7.47 -11.32
CA PHE A 126 -4.17 6.92 -10.64
C PHE A 126 -3.82 5.48 -11.06
N ALA A 127 -4.76 4.75 -11.65
CA ALA A 127 -4.52 3.43 -12.25
C ALA A 127 -3.92 3.52 -13.67
N ALA A 128 -4.14 4.61 -14.37
CA ALA A 128 -3.67 4.80 -15.75
C ALA A 128 -2.14 4.88 -15.84
N LYS A 129 -1.58 4.51 -17.00
CA LYS A 129 -0.15 4.64 -17.31
C LYS A 129 0.08 5.88 -18.19
N GLY A 130 1.22 6.55 -17.98
CA GLY A 130 1.70 7.59 -18.90
C GLY A 130 0.92 8.92 -18.89
N THR A 131 0.13 9.19 -17.83
CA THR A 131 -0.64 10.44 -17.67
C THR A 131 -0.11 11.24 -16.47
N ASP A 132 -0.32 12.55 -16.47
CA ASP A 132 -0.20 13.37 -15.28
C ASP A 132 -1.38 13.05 -14.34
N LYS A 133 -1.12 12.22 -13.35
CA LYS A 133 -2.13 11.72 -12.42
C LYS A 133 -2.63 12.76 -11.44
N PHE A 134 -1.87 13.85 -11.25
CA PHE A 134 -2.20 14.92 -10.32
C PHE A 134 -2.83 16.15 -10.99
N ALA A 135 -3.00 16.13 -12.34
CA ALA A 135 -3.67 17.21 -13.05
C ALA A 135 -5.08 17.44 -12.51
N GLY A 136 -5.33 18.64 -11.93
CA GLY A 136 -6.62 19.02 -11.34
C GLY A 136 -6.95 18.35 -10.01
N VAL A 137 -6.01 17.64 -9.39
CA VAL A 137 -6.19 17.00 -8.08
C VAL A 137 -5.75 17.95 -6.98
N THR A 138 -6.63 18.22 -6.03
CA THR A 138 -6.30 19.00 -4.82
C THR A 138 -5.75 18.08 -3.75
N TRP A 139 -4.66 18.51 -3.13
CA TRP A 139 -4.01 17.76 -2.06
C TRP A 139 -3.19 18.70 -1.15
N ARG A 140 -2.86 18.22 0.03
CA ARG A 140 -1.95 18.87 0.99
C ARG A 140 -0.85 17.89 1.42
N PRO A 141 0.32 18.37 1.87
CA PRO A 141 1.35 17.47 2.39
C PRO A 141 0.91 16.83 3.71
N SER A 142 1.20 15.54 3.87
CA SER A 142 1.14 14.82 5.14
C SER A 142 2.35 15.15 6.03
N ALA A 143 2.47 14.52 7.20
CA ALA A 143 3.62 14.72 8.10
C ALA A 143 4.95 14.28 7.46
N THR A 144 4.95 13.23 6.61
CA THR A 144 6.15 12.82 5.85
C THR A 144 6.39 13.65 4.59
N GLY A 145 5.44 14.47 4.18
CA GLY A 145 5.46 15.24 2.94
C GLY A 145 4.80 14.53 1.75
N ALA A 146 4.22 13.34 1.94
CA ALA A 146 3.46 12.67 0.90
C ALA A 146 2.12 13.39 0.64
N PRO A 147 1.61 13.40 -0.61
CA PRO A 147 0.32 14.01 -0.91
C PRO A 147 -0.84 13.32 -0.19
N LEU A 148 -1.58 14.09 0.61
CA LEU A 148 -2.86 13.72 1.18
C LEU A 148 -3.95 14.33 0.33
N LEU A 149 -4.76 13.49 -0.32
CA LEU A 149 -5.77 13.89 -1.30
C LEU A 149 -7.02 14.41 -0.60
N ASP A 150 -7.63 15.45 -1.15
CA ASP A 150 -8.87 15.99 -0.60
C ASP A 150 -10.06 15.04 -0.84
N GLY A 151 -11.02 15.06 0.09
CA GLY A 151 -12.28 14.33 -0.01
C GLY A 151 -12.18 12.82 0.20
N VAL A 152 -11.08 12.32 0.74
CA VAL A 152 -10.91 10.90 1.11
C VAL A 152 -11.69 10.57 2.39
N LEU A 153 -11.92 9.28 2.68
CA LEU A 153 -12.52 8.83 3.95
C LEU A 153 -11.57 8.96 5.13
N GLY A 154 -10.29 8.85 4.84
CA GLY A 154 -9.22 8.87 5.81
C GLY A 154 -7.90 8.57 5.13
N TRP A 155 -6.85 8.68 5.89
CA TRP A 155 -5.50 8.54 5.37
C TRP A 155 -4.55 7.94 6.41
N VAL A 156 -3.50 7.29 5.92
CA VAL A 156 -2.45 6.69 6.76
C VAL A 156 -1.10 7.07 6.17
N ASP A 157 -0.36 7.90 6.89
CA ASP A 157 0.97 8.38 6.51
C ASP A 157 2.06 7.46 7.10
N CYS A 158 2.99 6.98 6.25
CA CYS A 158 3.89 5.91 6.59
C CYS A 158 5.32 6.15 6.10
N THR A 159 6.28 5.61 6.84
CA THR A 159 7.61 5.30 6.31
C THR A 159 7.68 3.84 5.87
N ILE A 160 8.50 3.51 4.86
CA ILE A 160 8.72 2.12 4.44
C ILE A 160 9.49 1.39 5.55
N TYR A 161 8.89 0.32 6.10
CA TYR A 161 9.49 -0.51 7.13
C TYR A 161 10.21 -1.72 6.55
N ALA A 162 9.58 -2.43 5.60
CA ALA A 162 10.16 -3.57 4.91
C ALA A 162 9.56 -3.74 3.51
N VAL A 163 10.32 -4.38 2.62
CA VAL A 163 9.88 -4.73 1.26
C VAL A 163 10.30 -6.17 0.98
N HIS A 164 9.33 -7.00 0.61
CA HIS A 164 9.56 -8.40 0.26
C HIS A 164 9.11 -8.67 -1.18
N GLU A 165 9.85 -9.47 -1.91
CA GLU A 165 9.42 -9.94 -3.22
C GLU A 165 8.36 -11.03 -3.09
N ALA A 166 7.32 -10.95 -3.90
CA ALA A 166 6.19 -11.88 -3.89
C ALA A 166 5.65 -12.09 -5.32
N GLY A 167 6.24 -13.03 -6.05
CA GLY A 167 5.86 -13.28 -7.44
C GLY A 167 6.06 -12.06 -8.34
N ASP A 168 5.02 -11.62 -9.02
CA ASP A 168 4.98 -10.43 -9.88
C ASP A 168 4.70 -9.12 -9.13
N HIS A 169 4.59 -9.18 -7.80
CA HIS A 169 4.39 -8.04 -6.90
C HIS A 169 5.49 -7.96 -5.83
N TYR A 170 5.45 -6.87 -5.07
CA TYR A 170 6.14 -6.75 -3.78
C TYR A 170 5.09 -6.76 -2.67
N VAL A 171 5.47 -7.16 -1.46
CA VAL A 171 4.75 -6.87 -0.21
C VAL A 171 5.50 -5.76 0.50
N VAL A 172 4.90 -4.59 0.57
CA VAL A 172 5.48 -3.42 1.22
C VAL A 172 4.84 -3.24 2.57
N ILE A 173 5.64 -3.28 3.62
CA ILE A 173 5.19 -2.99 4.98
C ILE A 173 5.55 -1.54 5.30
N GLY A 174 4.55 -0.77 5.71
CA GLY A 174 4.68 0.61 6.16
C GLY A 174 4.54 0.73 7.66
N ARG A 175 5.44 1.50 8.29
CA ARG A 175 5.28 1.93 9.67
C ARG A 175 4.46 3.21 9.70
N VAL A 176 3.35 3.19 10.42
CA VAL A 176 2.45 4.34 10.52
C VAL A 176 3.13 5.43 11.36
N MET A 177 3.19 6.62 10.78
CA MET A 177 3.73 7.83 11.41
C MET A 177 2.62 8.77 11.87
N ASP A 178 1.53 8.84 11.07
CA ASP A 178 0.35 9.65 11.35
C ASP A 178 -0.85 9.07 10.60
N LEU A 179 -2.06 9.36 11.06
CA LEU A 179 -3.29 8.91 10.41
C LEU A 179 -4.47 9.81 10.79
N GLY A 180 -5.49 9.83 9.96
CA GLY A 180 -6.68 10.62 10.24
C GLY A 180 -7.91 10.11 9.50
N VAL A 181 -9.07 10.56 9.98
CA VAL A 181 -10.38 10.31 9.39
C VAL A 181 -10.93 11.62 8.86
N GLU A 182 -11.53 11.58 7.69
CA GLU A 182 -12.21 12.70 7.05
C GLU A 182 -13.73 12.43 6.99
N GLU A 183 -14.54 13.49 6.93
CA GLU A 183 -15.99 13.37 6.86
C GLU A 183 -16.46 13.05 5.43
N ALA A 184 -16.41 11.78 5.03
CA ALA A 184 -17.00 11.31 3.78
C ALA A 184 -17.93 10.12 4.07
N PRO A 185 -19.14 10.07 3.47
CA PRO A 185 -20.18 9.16 3.95
C PRO A 185 -19.99 7.70 3.56
N HIS A 186 -19.37 7.41 2.41
CA HIS A 186 -19.34 6.05 1.84
C HIS A 186 -18.00 5.73 1.18
N PRO A 187 -17.49 4.47 1.31
CA PRO A 187 -16.26 4.04 0.65
C PRO A 187 -16.47 3.78 -0.85
N LEU A 188 -15.38 3.96 -1.62
CA LEU A 188 -15.27 3.39 -2.95
C LEU A 188 -14.86 1.92 -2.80
N LEU A 189 -15.68 1.02 -3.34
CA LEU A 189 -15.46 -0.42 -3.27
C LEU A 189 -15.10 -0.99 -4.63
N PHE A 190 -14.44 -2.16 -4.62
CA PHE A 190 -14.18 -2.95 -5.80
C PHE A 190 -14.62 -4.41 -5.55
N TYR A 191 -15.47 -4.92 -6.42
CA TYR A 191 -16.04 -6.25 -6.31
C TYR A 191 -16.26 -6.88 -7.69
N ARG A 192 -15.80 -8.10 -7.89
CA ARG A 192 -15.95 -8.88 -9.13
C ARG A 192 -15.52 -8.13 -10.39
N GLY A 193 -14.38 -7.43 -10.30
CA GLY A 193 -13.82 -6.69 -11.45
C GLY A 193 -14.50 -5.35 -11.73
N ALA A 194 -15.41 -4.88 -10.88
CA ALA A 194 -16.14 -3.62 -11.05
C ALA A 194 -16.10 -2.76 -9.79
N TYR A 195 -16.20 -1.45 -9.97
CA TYR A 195 -16.41 -0.54 -8.85
C TYR A 195 -17.83 -0.72 -8.29
N ALA A 196 -17.94 -0.66 -6.96
CA ALA A 196 -19.18 -0.83 -6.23
C ALA A 196 -19.33 0.26 -5.15
N ARG A 197 -20.53 0.30 -4.54
CA ARG A 197 -20.84 1.18 -3.42
C ARG A 197 -21.64 0.39 -2.38
N THR A 198 -21.65 0.89 -1.14
CA THR A 198 -22.61 0.44 -0.14
C THR A 198 -23.99 1.02 -0.48
N GLU A 199 -25.05 0.22 -0.36
CA GLU A 199 -26.40 0.76 -0.26
C GLU A 199 -26.59 1.27 1.17
N ALA A 200 -27.11 2.49 1.31
CA ALA A 200 -27.40 3.12 2.60
C ALA A 200 -28.65 2.53 3.21
#